data_4cb0f5a809f2dc1a57fc5769d9d9ca6c
#
_entry.id   4cb0f5a809f2dc1a57fc5769d9d9ca6c
#
_cell.length_a   1.000
_cell.length_b   1.000
_cell.length_c   1.000
_cell.angle_alpha   90.00
_cell.angle_beta   90.00
_cell.angle_gamma   90.00
#
_symmetry.space_group_name_H-M   'P 1'
#
loop_
_entity.id
_entity.type
_entity.pdbx_description
1 polymer ?
#
loop_
_entity_poly.entity_id
_entity_poly.type
_entity_poly.pdbx_seq_one_letter_code
_entity_poly.pdbx_strand_id
1 'polypeptide(L)'
;AARVCASRGHQVILYEATADLGGQVVLAAKATWRAGLIGIATWLADQVAFLGVDVRCNQLADQNTVLESDPDVVIVASGGIPNVGRFEGNGLANTVWDVLAGHVECNGQILIVDESGGHAALSCAEFAADHGAQVEIISPDKVLGTELAQTNMGAHMNELYKLKVRIRPDTRLEKLEREDDGLTATLANVYTDLNEDHRFDLVIGEHGTLPNSDLYFALKPLSTNLGQLDLESLTAAWSQTLAPNPEGRFSLYRIGDAWASRNIHAAMLDAMRVCLHL
;
A
#
# COMPACT_ATOMS: atom_id res chain seq x y z
N ALA A 1 1.24 -13.18 8.93
CA ALA A 1 0.31 -14.28 9.10
C ALA A 1 1.01 -15.64 8.92
N ALA A 2 1.50 -15.99 7.72
CA ALA A 2 2.03 -17.31 7.39
C ALA A 2 3.08 -17.83 8.39
N ARG A 3 4.07 -16.99 8.76
CA ARG A 3 5.08 -17.35 9.77
C ARG A 3 4.46 -17.73 11.11
N VAL A 4 3.47 -16.97 11.59
CA VAL A 4 2.84 -17.23 12.89
C VAL A 4 2.07 -18.53 12.85
N CYS A 5 1.24 -18.76 11.83
CA CYS A 5 0.50 -20.01 11.67
C CYS A 5 1.45 -21.21 11.56
N ALA A 6 2.48 -21.17 10.72
CA ALA A 6 3.44 -22.25 10.58
C ALA A 6 4.21 -22.53 11.87
N SER A 7 4.62 -21.51 12.64
CA SER A 7 5.29 -21.69 13.93
C SER A 7 4.39 -22.33 15.02
N ARG A 8 3.07 -22.31 14.79
CA ARG A 8 2.07 -22.97 15.67
C ARG A 8 1.71 -24.39 15.20
N GLY A 9 2.31 -24.86 14.10
CA GLY A 9 2.13 -26.21 13.58
C GLY A 9 1.05 -26.35 12.52
N HIS A 10 0.49 -25.25 12.01
CA HIS A 10 -0.44 -25.30 10.87
C HIS A 10 0.32 -25.59 9.57
N GLN A 11 -0.30 -26.34 8.67
CA GLN A 11 0.15 -26.46 7.28
C GLN A 11 -0.30 -25.21 6.54
N VAL A 12 0.64 -24.46 5.96
CA VAL A 12 0.37 -23.15 5.36
C VAL A 12 0.75 -23.16 3.88
N ILE A 13 -0.19 -22.72 3.03
CA ILE A 13 0.05 -22.38 1.64
C ILE A 13 -0.03 -20.85 1.55
N LEU A 14 1.00 -20.22 0.98
CA LEU A 14 1.08 -18.77 0.76
C LEU A 14 1.10 -18.49 -0.74
N TYR A 15 0.03 -17.89 -1.24
CA TYR A 15 -0.06 -17.40 -2.63
C TYR A 15 0.41 -15.95 -2.71
N GLU A 16 1.28 -15.66 -3.66
CA GLU A 16 1.78 -14.32 -3.98
C GLU A 16 1.67 -14.08 -5.50
N ALA A 17 1.02 -12.99 -5.87
CA ALA A 17 0.80 -12.65 -7.28
C ALA A 17 2.09 -12.26 -8.02
N THR A 18 3.06 -11.71 -7.29
CA THR A 18 4.37 -11.27 -7.83
C THR A 18 5.44 -12.35 -7.67
N ALA A 19 6.61 -12.09 -8.24
CA ALA A 19 7.75 -13.01 -8.16
C ALA A 19 8.34 -13.10 -6.74
N ASP A 20 8.25 -12.00 -5.98
CA ASP A 20 8.91 -11.84 -4.69
C ASP A 20 7.93 -11.50 -3.58
N LEU A 21 8.20 -11.99 -2.38
CA LEU A 21 7.44 -11.64 -1.17
C LEU A 21 7.80 -10.23 -0.69
N GLY A 22 6.82 -9.50 -0.14
CA GLY A 22 7.08 -8.23 0.55
C GLY A 22 6.15 -7.08 0.14
N GLY A 23 5.53 -7.16 -1.05
CA GLY A 23 4.52 -6.19 -1.50
C GLY A 23 4.98 -4.73 -1.35
N GLN A 24 4.15 -3.87 -0.76
CA GLN A 24 4.42 -2.44 -0.60
C GLN A 24 5.69 -2.12 0.21
N VAL A 25 6.17 -3.03 1.07
CA VAL A 25 7.42 -2.81 1.85
C VAL A 25 8.63 -2.72 0.92
N VAL A 26 8.63 -3.48 -0.19
CA VAL A 26 9.68 -3.41 -1.21
C VAL A 26 9.73 -2.03 -1.86
N LEU A 27 8.56 -1.46 -2.19
CA LEU A 27 8.44 -0.11 -2.75
C LEU A 27 8.89 0.95 -1.72
N ALA A 28 8.43 0.82 -0.47
CA ALA A 28 8.80 1.73 0.61
C ALA A 28 10.31 1.78 0.91
N ALA A 29 11.04 0.70 0.59
CA ALA A 29 12.49 0.60 0.78
C ALA A 29 13.30 1.25 -0.36
N LYS A 30 12.68 1.82 -1.39
CA LYS A 30 13.39 2.45 -2.51
C LYS A 30 13.99 3.82 -2.17
N ALA A 31 13.41 4.55 -1.21
CA ALA A 31 14.02 5.78 -0.70
C ALA A 31 15.27 5.46 0.12
N THR A 32 16.34 6.26 -0.04
CA THR A 32 17.68 5.97 0.46
C THR A 32 17.73 5.72 1.96
N TRP A 33 17.17 6.62 2.76
CA TRP A 33 17.20 6.49 4.23
C TRP A 33 16.24 5.41 4.75
N ARG A 34 15.29 4.94 3.93
CA ARG A 34 14.35 3.86 4.25
C ARG A 34 14.77 2.50 3.70
N ALA A 35 15.90 2.41 3.00
CA ALA A 35 16.37 1.18 2.37
C ALA A 35 16.45 -0.02 3.35
N GLY A 36 16.70 0.24 4.63
CA GLY A 36 16.70 -0.79 5.67
C GLY A 36 15.36 -1.52 5.87
N LEU A 37 14.23 -0.96 5.40
CA LEU A 37 12.92 -1.62 5.47
C LEU A 37 12.87 -2.93 4.69
N ILE A 38 13.69 -3.09 3.65
CA ILE A 38 13.76 -4.33 2.89
C ILE A 38 14.09 -5.53 3.78
N GLY A 39 14.85 -5.30 4.86
CA GLY A 39 15.19 -6.34 5.83
C GLY A 39 13.96 -7.00 6.49
N ILE A 40 12.82 -6.30 6.57
CA ILE A 40 11.56 -6.88 7.07
C ILE A 40 11.06 -7.97 6.12
N ALA A 41 11.00 -7.64 4.83
CA ALA A 41 10.53 -8.58 3.80
C ALA A 41 11.48 -9.77 3.67
N THR A 42 12.79 -9.52 3.58
CA THR A 42 13.82 -10.55 3.46
C THR A 42 13.79 -11.51 4.66
N TRP A 43 13.78 -10.96 5.88
CA TRP A 43 13.73 -11.80 7.08
C TRP A 43 12.45 -12.64 7.15
N LEU A 44 11.29 -12.08 6.80
CA LEU A 44 10.03 -12.83 6.80
C LEU A 44 10.02 -13.91 5.72
N ALA A 45 10.58 -13.64 4.54
CA ALA A 45 10.74 -14.65 3.48
C ALA A 45 11.60 -15.82 3.93
N ASP A 46 12.74 -15.54 4.57
CA ASP A 46 13.62 -16.57 5.15
C ASP A 46 12.89 -17.38 6.22
N GLN A 47 12.10 -16.72 7.08
CA GLN A 47 11.34 -17.40 8.14
C GLN A 47 10.25 -18.33 7.59
N VAL A 48 9.51 -17.93 6.56
CA VAL A 48 8.46 -18.82 6.01
C VAL A 48 9.09 -19.99 5.27
N ALA A 49 10.22 -19.80 4.60
CA ALA A 49 11.01 -20.88 3.99
C ALA A 49 11.55 -21.87 5.05
N PHE A 50 12.14 -21.34 6.13
CA PHE A 50 12.65 -22.16 7.24
C PHE A 50 11.57 -23.00 7.91
N LEU A 51 10.34 -22.46 8.04
CA LEU A 51 9.20 -23.12 8.63
C LEU A 51 8.46 -24.09 7.69
N GLY A 52 8.92 -24.23 6.44
CA GLY A 52 8.35 -25.16 5.47
C GLY A 52 6.98 -24.73 4.93
N VAL A 53 6.71 -23.43 4.87
CA VAL A 53 5.51 -22.89 4.22
C VAL A 53 5.59 -23.18 2.71
N ASP A 54 4.49 -23.70 2.12
CA ASP A 54 4.35 -23.86 0.67
C ASP A 54 4.11 -22.49 0.03
N VAL A 55 5.19 -21.85 -0.44
CA VAL A 55 5.16 -20.51 -1.04
C VAL A 55 5.00 -20.63 -2.56
N ARG A 56 3.94 -20.04 -3.09
CA ARG A 56 3.59 -20.05 -4.51
C ARG A 56 3.58 -18.63 -5.08
N CYS A 57 4.74 -18.16 -5.52
CA CYS A 57 4.91 -16.88 -6.21
C CYS A 57 4.43 -16.96 -7.68
N ASN A 58 4.20 -15.77 -8.28
CA ASN A 58 3.63 -15.60 -9.62
C ASN A 58 2.26 -16.30 -9.77
N GLN A 59 1.53 -16.44 -8.69
CA GLN A 59 0.21 -17.08 -8.67
C GLN A 59 -0.80 -16.18 -7.95
N LEU A 60 -1.61 -15.49 -8.76
CA LEU A 60 -2.77 -14.76 -8.25
C LEU A 60 -3.84 -15.77 -7.83
N ALA A 61 -4.12 -15.83 -6.52
CA ALA A 61 -5.19 -16.68 -6.01
C ALA A 61 -6.55 -16.03 -6.23
N ASP A 62 -7.43 -16.76 -6.91
CA ASP A 62 -8.86 -16.48 -7.03
C ASP A 62 -9.68 -17.42 -6.14
N GLN A 63 -11.01 -17.30 -6.21
CA GLN A 63 -11.92 -18.15 -5.44
C GLN A 63 -11.69 -19.66 -5.75
N ASN A 64 -11.48 -20.03 -7.00
CA ASN A 64 -11.31 -21.43 -7.40
C ASN A 64 -9.99 -21.99 -6.85
N THR A 65 -8.91 -21.25 -6.97
CA THR A 65 -7.59 -21.59 -6.40
C THR A 65 -7.68 -21.89 -4.90
N VAL A 66 -8.43 -21.05 -4.16
CA VAL A 66 -8.64 -21.25 -2.73
C VAL A 66 -9.47 -22.50 -2.46
N LEU A 67 -10.57 -22.70 -3.19
CA LEU A 67 -11.47 -23.84 -2.99
C LEU A 67 -10.83 -25.20 -3.36
N GLU A 68 -9.94 -25.24 -4.35
CA GLU A 68 -9.15 -26.41 -4.72
C GLU A 68 -8.14 -26.82 -3.66
N SER A 69 -7.68 -25.88 -2.85
CA SER A 69 -6.75 -26.15 -1.75
C SER A 69 -7.43 -26.75 -0.50
N ASP A 70 -8.75 -26.74 -0.45
CA ASP A 70 -9.62 -27.25 0.62
C ASP A 70 -9.15 -26.85 2.05
N PRO A 71 -9.02 -25.55 2.35
CA PRO A 71 -8.46 -25.07 3.61
C PRO A 71 -9.49 -25.10 4.75
N ASP A 72 -9.02 -25.25 6.00
CA ASP A 72 -9.82 -25.00 7.21
C ASP A 72 -9.96 -23.50 7.50
N VAL A 73 -8.94 -22.73 7.16
CA VAL A 73 -8.85 -21.29 7.42
C VAL A 73 -8.28 -20.53 6.21
N VAL A 74 -8.94 -19.46 5.84
CA VAL A 74 -8.45 -18.54 4.80
C VAL A 74 -8.17 -17.17 5.40
N ILE A 75 -6.97 -16.65 5.16
CA ILE A 75 -6.56 -15.31 5.58
C ILE A 75 -6.25 -14.48 4.32
N VAL A 76 -7.12 -13.54 3.99
CA VAL A 76 -6.92 -12.61 2.89
C VAL A 76 -6.00 -11.48 3.35
N ALA A 77 -4.79 -11.44 2.80
CA ALA A 77 -3.75 -10.44 3.06
C ALA A 77 -3.27 -9.80 1.76
N SER A 78 -4.17 -9.65 0.79
CA SER A 78 -3.93 -9.14 -0.57
C SER A 78 -3.47 -7.68 -0.64
N GLY A 79 -3.36 -7.01 0.51
CA GLY A 79 -2.90 -5.63 0.56
C GLY A 79 -3.92 -4.64 0.01
N GLY A 80 -3.43 -3.59 -0.63
CA GLY A 80 -4.25 -2.58 -1.27
C GLY A 80 -3.78 -2.29 -2.69
N ILE A 81 -4.54 -1.46 -3.37
CA ILE A 81 -4.22 -0.90 -4.69
C ILE A 81 -4.12 0.61 -4.60
N PRO A 82 -3.29 1.28 -5.42
CA PRO A 82 -3.20 2.74 -5.42
C PRO A 82 -4.55 3.38 -5.74
N ASN A 83 -4.91 4.42 -5.00
CA ASN A 83 -6.01 5.30 -5.37
C ASN A 83 -5.51 6.30 -6.40
N VAL A 84 -6.21 6.43 -7.53
CA VAL A 84 -5.79 7.33 -8.64
C VAL A 84 -6.31 8.77 -8.49
N GLY A 85 -6.99 9.08 -7.37
CA GLY A 85 -7.55 10.42 -7.14
C GLY A 85 -8.84 10.71 -7.91
N ARG A 86 -9.41 11.89 -7.63
CA ARG A 86 -10.67 12.33 -8.24
C ARG A 86 -10.55 13.76 -8.77
N PHE A 87 -9.80 13.93 -9.82
CA PHE A 87 -9.65 15.20 -10.55
C PHE A 87 -9.85 14.96 -12.04
N GLU A 88 -10.10 16.02 -12.79
CA GLU A 88 -10.30 15.93 -14.25
C GLU A 88 -8.98 15.50 -14.91
N GLY A 89 -9.02 14.46 -15.73
CA GLY A 89 -7.83 13.93 -16.41
C GLY A 89 -6.97 12.99 -15.55
N ASN A 90 -7.47 12.46 -14.44
CA ASN A 90 -6.72 11.57 -13.53
C ASN A 90 -6.07 10.35 -14.20
N GLY A 91 -6.64 9.85 -15.30
CA GLY A 91 -6.04 8.76 -16.09
C GLY A 91 -4.75 9.12 -16.82
N LEU A 92 -4.31 10.39 -16.79
CA LEU A 92 -3.04 10.85 -17.34
C LEU A 92 -1.91 10.83 -16.30
N ALA A 93 -2.23 10.76 -15.02
CA ALA A 93 -1.26 10.68 -13.95
C ALA A 93 -0.82 9.22 -13.70
N ASN A 94 0.43 9.05 -13.31
CA ASN A 94 0.95 7.80 -12.80
C ASN A 94 0.83 7.76 -11.28
N THR A 95 0.94 6.57 -10.69
CA THR A 95 0.96 6.43 -9.23
C THR A 95 2.38 6.42 -8.70
N VAL A 96 2.54 6.71 -7.41
CA VAL A 96 3.82 6.53 -6.72
C VAL A 96 4.34 5.09 -6.84
N TRP A 97 3.43 4.10 -6.89
CA TRP A 97 3.82 2.70 -7.05
C TRP A 97 4.45 2.42 -8.40
N ASP A 98 3.92 2.98 -9.49
CA ASP A 98 4.46 2.80 -10.85
C ASP A 98 5.90 3.30 -10.92
N VAL A 99 6.17 4.44 -10.28
CA VAL A 99 7.51 5.04 -10.23
C VAL A 99 8.46 4.20 -9.38
N LEU A 100 8.08 3.87 -8.15
CA LEU A 100 8.94 3.11 -7.23
C LEU A 100 9.14 1.65 -7.68
N ALA A 101 8.21 1.09 -8.47
CA ALA A 101 8.37 -0.22 -9.11
C ALA A 101 9.30 -0.17 -10.34
N GLY A 102 9.62 1.03 -10.84
CA GLY A 102 10.46 1.20 -12.04
C GLY A 102 9.69 1.02 -13.36
N HIS A 103 8.36 1.11 -13.34
CA HIS A 103 7.54 1.03 -14.54
C HIS A 103 7.50 2.36 -15.32
N VAL A 104 7.89 3.46 -14.67
CA VAL A 104 7.90 4.81 -15.23
C VAL A 104 9.27 5.44 -14.99
N GLU A 105 9.88 5.97 -16.04
CA GLU A 105 11.14 6.70 -15.95
C GLU A 105 10.93 8.11 -15.41
N CYS A 106 11.80 8.54 -14.50
CA CYS A 106 11.76 9.85 -13.88
C CYS A 106 12.72 10.81 -14.61
N ASN A 107 12.22 11.49 -15.63
CA ASN A 107 13.00 12.45 -16.42
C ASN A 107 12.27 13.81 -16.49
N GLY A 108 13.03 14.89 -16.65
CA GLY A 108 12.48 16.25 -16.86
C GLY A 108 11.83 16.85 -15.63
N GLN A 109 10.74 17.60 -15.84
CA GLN A 109 9.97 18.28 -14.80
C GLN A 109 8.82 17.38 -14.32
N ILE A 110 8.84 17.03 -13.03
CA ILE A 110 7.88 16.11 -12.43
C ILE A 110 7.06 16.84 -11.36
N LEU A 111 5.73 16.72 -11.47
CA LEU A 111 4.81 17.08 -10.39
C LEU A 111 4.43 15.85 -9.58
N ILE A 112 4.55 15.95 -8.26
CA ILE A 112 4.01 14.96 -7.32
C ILE A 112 2.89 15.60 -6.50
N VAL A 113 1.74 14.95 -6.49
CA VAL A 113 0.54 15.40 -5.75
C VAL A 113 0.39 14.52 -4.52
N ASP A 114 0.59 15.09 -3.33
CA ASP A 114 0.46 14.38 -2.04
C ASP A 114 -0.86 14.76 -1.35
N GLU A 115 -1.83 13.85 -1.41
CA GLU A 115 -3.10 13.96 -0.66
C GLU A 115 -3.19 12.94 0.49
N SER A 116 -2.14 12.14 0.69
CA SER A 116 -2.11 11.14 1.76
C SER A 116 -1.41 11.61 3.03
N GLY A 117 -0.51 12.58 2.91
CA GLY A 117 0.31 13.08 4.02
C GLY A 117 1.26 12.02 4.61
N GLY A 118 1.45 10.90 3.92
CA GLY A 118 2.26 9.78 4.37
C GLY A 118 3.70 9.77 3.84
N HIS A 119 4.34 8.62 3.94
CA HIS A 119 5.72 8.45 3.47
C HIS A 119 5.83 8.34 1.94
N ALA A 120 4.79 7.91 1.25
CA ALA A 120 4.89 7.44 -0.13
C ALA A 120 5.28 8.54 -1.11
N ALA A 121 4.57 9.70 -1.08
CA ALA A 121 4.87 10.84 -1.94
C ALA A 121 6.27 11.41 -1.69
N LEU A 122 6.66 11.55 -0.40
CA LEU A 122 7.97 12.08 -0.03
C LEU A 122 9.11 11.14 -0.47
N SER A 123 8.90 9.82 -0.33
CA SER A 123 9.85 8.80 -0.82
C SER A 123 9.97 8.79 -2.34
N CYS A 124 8.84 9.00 -3.05
CA CYS A 124 8.84 9.12 -4.50
C CYS A 124 9.55 10.40 -4.96
N ALA A 125 9.36 11.52 -4.27
CA ALA A 125 10.03 12.78 -4.57
C ALA A 125 11.55 12.66 -4.41
N GLU A 126 12.00 12.03 -3.33
CA GLU A 126 13.41 11.71 -3.10
C GLU A 126 13.95 10.82 -4.23
N PHE A 127 13.26 9.71 -4.52
CA PHE A 127 13.66 8.77 -5.56
C PHE A 127 13.77 9.44 -6.93
N ALA A 128 12.76 10.18 -7.36
CA ALA A 128 12.76 10.84 -8.66
C ALA A 128 13.86 11.91 -8.79
N ALA A 129 14.06 12.71 -7.73
CA ALA A 129 15.09 13.75 -7.72
C ALA A 129 16.52 13.16 -7.68
N ASP A 130 16.72 12.05 -6.97
CA ASP A 130 18.01 11.34 -6.93
C ASP A 130 18.37 10.74 -8.31
N HIS A 131 17.35 10.43 -9.12
CA HIS A 131 17.51 9.98 -10.51
C HIS A 131 17.62 11.13 -11.52
N GLY A 132 17.73 12.38 -11.06
CA GLY A 132 18.03 13.55 -11.89
C GLY A 132 16.82 14.35 -12.37
N ALA A 133 15.61 14.03 -11.97
CA ALA A 133 14.42 14.79 -12.29
C ALA A 133 14.37 16.13 -11.50
N GLN A 134 13.71 17.14 -12.09
CA GLN A 134 13.33 18.35 -11.38
C GLN A 134 11.96 18.18 -10.78
N VAL A 135 11.89 18.01 -9.45
CA VAL A 135 10.67 17.62 -8.75
C VAL A 135 10.02 18.82 -8.06
N GLU A 136 8.72 19.00 -8.30
CA GLU A 136 7.83 19.82 -7.49
C GLU A 136 6.83 18.91 -6.79
N ILE A 137 6.67 19.04 -5.46
CA ILE A 137 5.66 18.34 -4.68
C ILE A 137 4.64 19.34 -4.16
N ILE A 138 3.37 19.07 -4.40
CA ILE A 138 2.24 19.86 -3.89
C ILE A 138 1.41 19.05 -2.90
N SER A 139 0.74 19.75 -2.01
CA SER A 139 -0.24 19.17 -1.10
C SER A 139 -1.34 20.19 -0.79
N PRO A 140 -2.61 19.76 -0.62
CA PRO A 140 -3.66 20.63 -0.11
C PRO A 140 -3.46 21.01 1.37
N ASP A 141 -2.62 20.27 2.09
CA ASP A 141 -2.28 20.54 3.48
C ASP A 141 -1.31 21.71 3.61
N LYS A 142 -1.30 22.34 4.80
CA LYS A 142 -0.38 23.46 5.13
C LYS A 142 1.09 23.03 5.19
N VAL A 143 1.32 21.76 5.46
CA VAL A 143 2.65 21.15 5.52
C VAL A 143 2.59 19.76 4.94
N LEU A 144 3.69 19.29 4.37
CA LEU A 144 3.80 17.90 3.94
C LEU A 144 3.88 16.96 5.15
N GLY A 145 3.49 15.70 4.95
CA GLY A 145 3.71 14.64 5.93
C GLY A 145 2.87 14.76 7.19
N THR A 146 1.62 15.20 7.09
CA THR A 146 0.69 15.41 8.22
C THR A 146 0.41 14.12 9.01
N GLU A 147 0.54 12.95 8.39
CA GLU A 147 0.39 11.63 9.02
C GLU A 147 1.71 11.06 9.58
N LEU A 148 2.82 11.80 9.46
CA LEU A 148 4.13 11.33 9.89
C LEU A 148 4.49 11.77 11.30
N ALA A 149 5.18 10.88 12.03
CA ALA A 149 5.86 11.30 13.24
C ALA A 149 6.93 12.34 12.91
N GLN A 150 7.06 13.37 13.76
CA GLN A 150 7.96 14.52 13.54
C GLN A 150 9.42 14.11 13.32
N THR A 151 9.85 13.00 13.94
CA THR A 151 11.19 12.43 13.74
C THR A 151 11.42 11.94 12.31
N ASN A 152 10.41 11.32 11.69
CA ASN A 152 10.49 10.85 10.31
C ASN A 152 10.43 12.02 9.33
N MET A 153 9.64 13.04 9.64
CA MET A 153 9.53 14.23 8.79
C MET A 153 10.87 14.94 8.64
N GLY A 154 11.64 15.05 9.74
CA GLY A 154 12.98 15.64 9.69
C GLY A 154 13.92 14.91 8.72
N ALA A 155 13.85 13.60 8.65
CA ALA A 155 14.65 12.81 7.71
C ALA A 155 14.25 13.07 6.24
N HIS A 156 12.95 13.05 5.94
CA HIS A 156 12.46 13.39 4.59
C HIS A 156 12.88 14.80 4.17
N MET A 157 12.62 15.80 5.02
CA MET A 157 12.94 17.19 4.68
C MET A 157 14.43 17.39 4.43
N ASN A 158 15.30 16.71 5.18
CA ASN A 158 16.75 16.77 4.95
C ASN A 158 17.11 16.31 3.53
N GLU A 159 16.56 15.21 3.07
CA GLU A 159 16.85 14.69 1.72
C GLU A 159 16.19 15.53 0.62
N LEU A 160 14.93 15.93 0.79
CA LEU A 160 14.23 16.77 -0.19
C LEU A 160 14.92 18.13 -0.41
N TYR A 161 15.42 18.77 0.67
CA TYR A 161 16.17 20.03 0.54
C TYR A 161 17.55 19.84 -0.11
N LYS A 162 18.27 18.78 0.21
CA LYS A 162 19.55 18.44 -0.47
C LYS A 162 19.36 18.25 -1.97
N LEU A 163 18.29 17.56 -2.34
CA LEU A 163 17.94 17.29 -3.72
C LEU A 163 17.22 18.46 -4.42
N LYS A 164 17.02 19.57 -3.71
CA LYS A 164 16.38 20.79 -4.22
C LYS A 164 14.95 20.56 -4.73
N VAL A 165 14.22 19.64 -4.13
CA VAL A 165 12.80 19.43 -4.41
C VAL A 165 12.04 20.70 -4.05
N ARG A 166 11.22 21.21 -4.98
CA ARG A 166 10.35 22.34 -4.73
C ARG A 166 9.11 21.89 -3.96
N ILE A 167 8.83 22.54 -2.86
CA ILE A 167 7.70 22.23 -1.98
C ILE A 167 6.66 23.33 -2.08
N ARG A 168 5.41 22.97 -2.41
CA ARG A 168 4.29 23.91 -2.55
C ARG A 168 3.07 23.38 -1.76
N PRO A 169 2.91 23.75 -0.52
CA PRO A 169 1.73 23.44 0.29
C PRO A 169 0.51 24.28 -0.13
N ASP A 170 -0.63 24.08 0.51
CA ASP A 170 -1.89 24.80 0.27
C ASP A 170 -2.32 24.77 -1.21
N THR A 171 -1.97 23.71 -1.94
CA THR A 171 -2.17 23.61 -3.38
C THR A 171 -2.74 22.23 -3.74
N ARG A 172 -3.82 22.23 -4.51
CA ARG A 172 -4.43 21.00 -5.05
C ARG A 172 -4.37 20.98 -6.58
N LEU A 173 -4.38 19.76 -7.14
CA LEU A 173 -4.54 19.55 -8.58
C LEU A 173 -6.02 19.50 -8.91
N GLU A 174 -6.48 20.40 -9.80
CA GLU A 174 -7.86 20.43 -10.27
C GLU A 174 -8.05 19.66 -11.57
N LYS A 175 -7.11 19.83 -12.48
CA LYS A 175 -7.21 19.30 -13.83
C LYS A 175 -5.84 18.94 -14.39
N LEU A 176 -5.82 17.90 -15.21
CA LEU A 176 -4.66 17.47 -15.98
C LEU A 176 -5.07 17.27 -17.44
N GLU A 177 -4.37 17.91 -18.35
CA GLU A 177 -4.59 17.81 -19.79
C GLU A 177 -3.31 17.39 -20.48
N ARG A 178 -3.45 16.61 -21.56
CA ARG A 178 -2.33 16.25 -22.43
C ARG A 178 -2.17 17.31 -23.51
N GLU A 179 -0.98 17.83 -23.64
CA GLU A 179 -0.55 18.66 -24.75
C GLU A 179 0.50 17.93 -25.60
N ASP A 180 0.92 18.52 -26.73
CA ASP A 180 1.72 17.86 -27.77
C ASP A 180 2.95 17.10 -27.24
N ASP A 181 3.65 17.65 -26.25
CA ASP A 181 4.89 17.10 -25.70
C ASP A 181 4.95 17.13 -24.15
N GLY A 182 3.80 17.10 -23.46
CA GLY A 182 3.77 17.11 -22.00
C GLY A 182 2.36 17.09 -21.42
N LEU A 183 2.27 17.51 -20.17
CA LEU A 183 1.04 17.60 -19.41
C LEU A 183 0.88 19.01 -18.85
N THR A 184 -0.28 19.62 -19.04
CA THR A 184 -0.65 20.88 -18.39
C THR A 184 -1.48 20.55 -17.15
N ALA A 185 -0.99 20.96 -16.00
CA ALA A 185 -1.64 20.79 -14.71
C ALA A 185 -2.22 22.14 -14.25
N THR A 186 -3.54 22.19 -14.04
CA THR A 186 -4.21 23.32 -13.41
C THR A 186 -4.14 23.16 -11.91
N LEU A 187 -3.37 24.00 -11.24
CA LEU A 187 -3.14 24.01 -9.80
C LEU A 187 -3.98 25.11 -9.14
N ALA A 188 -4.70 24.78 -8.08
CA ALA A 188 -5.52 25.72 -7.33
C ALA A 188 -4.99 25.93 -5.92
N ASN A 189 -4.98 27.18 -5.46
CA ASN A 189 -4.73 27.47 -4.06
C ASN A 189 -5.98 27.16 -3.22
N VAL A 190 -5.86 26.36 -2.14
CA VAL A 190 -6.99 25.88 -1.35
C VAL A 190 -7.81 26.96 -0.63
N TYR A 191 -7.25 28.17 -0.46
CA TYR A 191 -7.93 29.28 0.21
C TYR A 191 -8.59 30.27 -0.71
N THR A 192 -8.05 30.44 -1.93
CA THR A 192 -8.45 31.52 -2.82
C THR A 192 -9.12 31.04 -4.10
N ASP A 193 -9.04 29.75 -4.40
CA ASP A 193 -9.47 29.14 -5.66
C ASP A 193 -8.85 29.81 -6.92
N LEU A 194 -7.73 30.50 -6.74
CA LEU A 194 -6.94 31.01 -7.86
C LEU A 194 -6.25 29.84 -8.55
N ASN A 195 -6.49 29.71 -9.85
CA ASN A 195 -5.93 28.65 -10.67
C ASN A 195 -4.73 29.16 -11.44
N GLU A 196 -3.71 28.31 -11.56
CA GLU A 196 -2.52 28.56 -12.36
C GLU A 196 -2.21 27.31 -13.18
N ASP A 197 -1.93 27.47 -14.47
CA ASP A 197 -1.52 26.37 -15.33
C ASP A 197 0.00 26.24 -15.35
N HIS A 198 0.47 25.02 -15.11
CA HIS A 198 1.89 24.68 -15.11
C HIS A 198 2.13 23.46 -15.97
N ARG A 199 3.27 23.44 -16.66
CA ARG A 199 3.65 22.34 -17.55
C ARG A 199 4.62 21.39 -16.89
N PHE A 200 4.39 20.09 -17.07
CA PHE A 200 5.21 19.01 -16.56
C PHE A 200 5.39 17.91 -17.61
N ASP A 201 6.50 17.20 -17.54
CA ASP A 201 6.76 16.01 -18.37
C ASP A 201 6.03 14.78 -17.78
N LEU A 202 5.88 14.74 -16.45
CA LEU A 202 5.23 13.66 -15.73
C LEU A 202 4.46 14.19 -14.52
N VAL A 203 3.27 13.63 -14.26
CA VAL A 203 2.49 13.90 -13.05
C VAL A 203 2.26 12.58 -12.30
N ILE A 204 2.53 12.59 -11.00
CA ILE A 204 2.45 11.43 -10.11
C ILE A 204 1.49 11.76 -8.98
N GLY A 205 0.47 10.92 -8.81
CA GLY A 205 -0.52 11.05 -7.74
C GLY A 205 -0.26 10.10 -6.58
N GLU A 206 -0.40 10.62 -5.36
CA GLU A 206 -0.47 9.87 -4.12
C GLU A 206 -1.75 10.25 -3.37
N HIS A 207 -2.79 9.47 -3.58
CA HIS A 207 -4.13 9.67 -3.00
C HIS A 207 -4.50 8.57 -2.00
N GLY A 208 -3.48 7.91 -1.44
CA GLY A 208 -3.63 6.78 -0.54
C GLY A 208 -3.90 5.46 -1.25
N THR A 209 -4.35 4.48 -0.49
CA THR A 209 -4.50 3.09 -0.93
C THR A 209 -5.92 2.60 -0.66
N LEU A 210 -6.52 1.93 -1.63
CA LEU A 210 -7.81 1.26 -1.50
C LEU A 210 -7.61 -0.22 -1.13
N PRO A 211 -8.40 -0.80 -0.21
CA PRO A 211 -8.31 -2.20 0.13
C PRO A 211 -8.56 -3.10 -1.09
N ASN A 212 -7.64 -4.04 -1.35
CA ASN A 212 -7.85 -5.09 -2.33
C ASN A 212 -8.62 -6.26 -1.68
N SER A 213 -9.93 -6.15 -1.67
CA SER A 213 -10.80 -7.05 -0.89
C SER A 213 -11.78 -7.90 -1.72
N ASP A 214 -11.64 -7.94 -3.05
CA ASP A 214 -12.57 -8.66 -3.93
C ASP A 214 -12.60 -10.15 -3.61
N LEU A 215 -11.44 -10.77 -3.43
CA LEU A 215 -11.34 -12.18 -3.05
C LEU A 215 -12.05 -12.46 -1.71
N TYR A 216 -11.91 -11.56 -0.73
CA TYR A 216 -12.62 -11.72 0.54
C TYR A 216 -14.12 -11.72 0.36
N PHE A 217 -14.67 -10.80 -0.43
CA PHE A 217 -16.12 -10.74 -0.67
C PHE A 217 -16.63 -11.92 -1.49
N ALA A 218 -15.85 -12.46 -2.43
CA ALA A 218 -16.16 -13.66 -3.16
C ALA A 218 -16.22 -14.91 -2.26
N LEU A 219 -15.30 -15.03 -1.31
CA LEU A 219 -15.20 -16.16 -0.38
C LEU A 219 -16.18 -16.07 0.81
N LYS A 220 -16.62 -14.87 1.17
CA LYS A 220 -17.44 -14.61 2.35
C LYS A 220 -18.69 -15.49 2.47
N PRO A 221 -19.51 -15.68 1.42
CA PRO A 221 -20.71 -16.52 1.50
C PRO A 221 -20.42 -18.00 1.75
N LEU A 222 -19.20 -18.46 1.46
CA LEU A 222 -18.75 -19.84 1.57
C LEU A 222 -18.10 -20.16 2.90
N SER A 223 -17.89 -19.15 3.73
CA SER A 223 -17.19 -19.30 5.01
C SER A 223 -18.15 -19.56 6.18
N THR A 224 -17.69 -20.30 7.17
CA THR A 224 -18.43 -20.65 8.40
C THR A 224 -18.80 -19.41 9.22
N ASN A 225 -17.86 -18.47 9.33
CA ASN A 225 -18.03 -17.23 10.08
C ASN A 225 -18.62 -16.08 9.26
N LEU A 226 -18.95 -16.28 7.96
CA LEU A 226 -19.37 -15.22 7.04
C LEU A 226 -18.45 -13.99 7.08
N GLY A 227 -17.14 -14.21 7.28
CA GLY A 227 -16.14 -13.18 7.42
C GLY A 227 -16.29 -12.29 8.67
N GLN A 228 -17.12 -12.69 9.64
CA GLN A 228 -17.31 -11.95 10.88
C GLN A 228 -16.16 -12.22 11.86
N LEU A 229 -15.84 -11.22 12.67
CA LEU A 229 -14.92 -11.30 13.79
C LEU A 229 -15.67 -10.97 15.08
N ASP A 230 -15.47 -11.77 16.10
CA ASP A 230 -15.82 -11.40 17.47
C ASP A 230 -14.75 -10.45 18.00
N LEU A 231 -15.10 -9.18 18.14
CA LEU A 231 -14.15 -8.13 18.54
C LEU A 231 -13.76 -8.26 20.02
N GLU A 232 -14.64 -8.79 20.86
CA GLU A 232 -14.32 -9.03 22.26
C GLU A 232 -13.25 -10.13 22.38
N SER A 233 -13.47 -11.28 21.72
CA SER A 233 -12.48 -12.35 21.64
C SER A 233 -11.16 -11.90 21.00
N LEU A 234 -11.23 -11.08 19.93
CA LEU A 234 -10.04 -10.56 19.26
C LEU A 234 -9.19 -9.66 20.18
N THR A 235 -9.85 -8.81 21.01
CA THR A 235 -9.16 -7.89 21.92
C THR A 235 -8.67 -8.59 23.19
N ALA A 236 -9.41 -9.60 23.67
CA ALA A 236 -9.05 -10.42 24.82
C ALA A 236 -8.04 -11.52 24.50
N ALA A 237 -7.63 -11.64 23.23
CA ALA A 237 -6.75 -12.69 22.74
C ALA A 237 -7.33 -14.12 23.00
N TRP A 238 -8.61 -14.28 22.65
CA TRP A 238 -9.30 -15.58 22.68
C TRP A 238 -9.55 -16.09 21.27
N SER A 239 -9.76 -17.41 21.14
CA SER A 239 -10.11 -18.03 19.85
C SER A 239 -11.45 -17.54 19.32
N GLN A 240 -11.53 -17.37 18.01
CA GLN A 240 -12.76 -17.01 17.30
C GLN A 240 -13.68 -18.23 17.20
N THR A 241 -14.92 -18.12 17.66
CA THR A 241 -15.89 -19.22 17.68
C THR A 241 -17.15 -18.95 16.88
N LEU A 242 -17.24 -17.79 16.19
CA LEU A 242 -18.41 -17.44 15.40
C LEU A 242 -18.58 -18.39 14.21
N ALA A 243 -19.75 -19.02 14.12
CA ALA A 243 -20.12 -19.90 13.02
C ALA A 243 -21.58 -19.69 12.59
N PRO A 244 -21.95 -18.48 12.12
CA PRO A 244 -23.32 -18.19 11.66
C PRO A 244 -23.73 -19.00 10.42
N ASN A 245 -22.79 -19.60 9.70
CA ASN A 245 -23.02 -20.48 8.58
C ASN A 245 -22.32 -21.85 8.81
N PRO A 246 -22.95 -22.78 9.55
CA PRO A 246 -22.33 -24.07 9.86
C PRO A 246 -22.01 -24.94 8.64
N GLU A 247 -22.67 -24.71 7.52
CA GLU A 247 -22.43 -25.42 6.23
C GLU A 247 -21.27 -24.81 5.44
N GLY A 248 -20.64 -23.75 5.94
CA GLY A 248 -19.45 -23.14 5.33
C GLY A 248 -18.26 -24.09 5.33
N ARG A 249 -17.32 -23.86 4.41
CA ARG A 249 -16.19 -24.75 4.16
C ARG A 249 -14.95 -24.43 5.00
N PHE A 250 -14.78 -23.17 5.41
CA PHE A 250 -13.60 -22.63 6.11
C PHE A 250 -13.95 -21.40 6.93
N SER A 251 -13.12 -21.06 7.89
CA SER A 251 -13.16 -19.74 8.55
C SER A 251 -12.41 -18.71 7.72
N LEU A 252 -13.00 -17.51 7.53
CA LEU A 252 -12.45 -16.45 6.67
C LEU A 252 -12.09 -15.21 7.46
N TYR A 253 -10.86 -14.75 7.29
CA TYR A 253 -10.35 -13.52 7.87
C TYR A 253 -9.70 -12.64 6.81
N ARG A 254 -9.66 -11.30 7.03
CA ARG A 254 -8.81 -10.39 6.25
C ARG A 254 -8.02 -9.49 7.19
N ILE A 255 -6.79 -9.16 6.80
CA ILE A 255 -5.82 -8.45 7.62
C ILE A 255 -5.05 -7.41 6.80
N GLY A 256 -4.43 -6.47 7.51
CA GLY A 256 -3.63 -5.42 6.88
C GLY A 256 -4.45 -4.55 5.94
N ASP A 257 -3.83 -4.11 4.86
CA ASP A 257 -4.46 -3.17 3.92
C ASP A 257 -5.61 -3.80 3.12
N ALA A 258 -5.73 -5.12 3.07
CA ALA A 258 -6.92 -5.77 2.54
C ALA A 258 -8.18 -5.47 3.38
N TRP A 259 -8.01 -5.12 4.66
CA TRP A 259 -9.09 -4.64 5.51
C TRP A 259 -9.22 -3.12 5.46
N ALA A 260 -8.14 -2.42 5.81
CA ALA A 260 -8.08 -0.97 5.81
C ALA A 260 -6.63 -0.52 5.62
N SER A 261 -6.40 0.40 4.70
CA SER A 261 -5.08 0.97 4.47
C SER A 261 -4.58 1.69 5.73
N ARG A 262 -3.43 1.27 6.21
CA ARG A 262 -2.78 1.82 7.41
C ARG A 262 -1.26 1.74 7.25
N ASN A 263 -0.56 1.27 8.24
CA ASN A 263 0.88 1.14 8.25
C ASN A 263 1.34 -0.32 8.54
N ILE A 264 2.63 -0.56 8.39
CA ILE A 264 3.26 -1.87 8.62
C ILE A 264 2.95 -2.41 10.03
N HIS A 265 2.96 -1.56 11.06
CA HIS A 265 2.68 -1.98 12.43
C HIS A 265 1.24 -2.50 12.59
N ALA A 266 0.27 -1.82 11.98
CA ALA A 266 -1.12 -2.25 11.99
C ALA A 266 -1.30 -3.59 11.28
N ALA A 267 -0.69 -3.77 10.11
CA ALA A 267 -0.74 -5.02 9.37
C ALA A 267 -0.12 -6.20 10.16
N MET A 268 1.01 -5.95 10.85
CA MET A 268 1.63 -6.96 11.71
C MET A 268 0.76 -7.29 12.94
N LEU A 269 0.13 -6.27 13.55
CA LEU A 269 -0.76 -6.45 14.69
C LEU A 269 -2.00 -7.26 14.32
N ASP A 270 -2.62 -6.98 13.17
CA ASP A 270 -3.76 -7.75 12.66
C ASP A 270 -3.37 -9.22 12.47
N ALA A 271 -2.22 -9.47 11.81
CA ALA A 271 -1.70 -10.81 11.61
C ALA A 271 -1.47 -11.56 12.94
N MET A 272 -0.88 -10.88 13.92
CA MET A 272 -0.64 -11.46 15.26
C MET A 272 -1.96 -11.80 15.96
N ARG A 273 -2.91 -10.84 16.00
CA ARG A 273 -4.20 -11.03 16.69
C ARG A 273 -5.03 -12.16 16.10
N VAL A 274 -5.06 -12.29 14.78
CA VAL A 274 -5.80 -13.38 14.13
C VAL A 274 -5.05 -14.70 14.29
N CYS A 275 -3.76 -14.76 13.95
CA CYS A 275 -3.04 -16.03 13.80
C CYS A 275 -2.57 -16.66 15.13
N LEU A 276 -2.50 -15.90 16.24
CA LEU A 276 -2.12 -16.48 17.53
C LEU A 276 -3.23 -17.32 18.19
N HIS A 277 -4.45 -17.22 17.69
CA HIS A 277 -5.63 -17.85 18.30
C HIS A 277 -6.43 -18.75 17.35
N LEU A 278 -5.80 -19.10 16.21
CA LEU A 278 -6.27 -20.14 15.28
C LEU A 278 -5.95 -21.53 15.80
#